data_c82c74db587c4bf2460898ffa896aa58
#
_entry.id   c82c74db587c4bf2460898ffa896aa58
#
_cell.length_a   1.000
_cell.length_b   1.000
_cell.length_c   1.000
_cell.angle_alpha   90.00
_cell.angle_beta   90.00
_cell.angle_gamma   90.00
#
_symmetry.space_group_name_H-M   'P 1'
#
loop_
_entity.id
_entity.type
_entity.pdbx_description
1 polymer ?
#
loop_
_entity_poly.entity_id
_entity_poly.type
_entity_poly.pdbx_seq_one_letter_code
_entity_poly.pdbx_strand_id
1 'polypeptide(L)'
;MQIIAHRGAWNIPQAGQTANSLPAFEQALRHGWGIEVDIRDYNGELRVSHNPANTDSLPLHILLNCYISQNSTACIAFNIKADGLQSLLTEQLNKHHIKHYFTFDMSIPNTLEDQRANLNFFLRQSEYEQSLQHLGRLYQTCKGLWIDQFEADERVLAYNLCSIPTHVEAGKHICFVSPELHAWGRKDNYYLEIWPKLKHIADDLPGAPIYLCTDYPKEAEDFFNAKN
;
A
#
# COMPACT_ATOMS: atom_id res chain seq x y z
N MET A 1 -10.48 -9.10 5.34
CA MET A 1 -9.65 -7.94 4.91
C MET A 1 -8.20 -8.20 5.28
N GLN A 2 -7.22 -7.76 4.48
CA GLN A 2 -5.80 -7.87 4.80
C GLN A 2 -5.28 -6.50 5.25
N ILE A 3 -4.43 -6.48 6.28
CA ILE A 3 -3.87 -5.24 6.82
C ILE A 3 -2.49 -5.02 6.22
N ILE A 4 -2.20 -3.77 5.80
CA ILE A 4 -0.90 -3.29 5.37
C ILE A 4 -0.44 -2.22 6.36
N ALA A 5 0.69 -2.44 7.02
CA ALA A 5 1.30 -1.48 7.93
C ALA A 5 2.02 -0.38 7.12
N HIS A 6 1.51 0.85 7.18
CA HIS A 6 2.09 2.03 6.51
C HIS A 6 3.49 2.32 7.07
N ARG A 7 4.52 2.17 6.21
CA ARG A 7 5.95 2.30 6.58
C ARG A 7 6.39 1.36 7.71
N GLY A 8 5.73 0.17 7.80
CA GLY A 8 5.94 -0.80 8.86
C GLY A 8 5.17 -0.51 10.14
N ALA A 9 5.32 -1.35 11.15
CA ALA A 9 4.63 -1.24 12.44
C ALA A 9 5.37 -0.31 13.42
N TRP A 10 5.66 0.92 13.01
CA TRP A 10 6.51 1.87 13.73
C TRP A 10 5.84 2.49 14.97
N ASN A 11 4.51 2.49 15.03
CA ASN A 11 3.75 3.05 16.15
C ASN A 11 3.49 2.06 17.30
N ILE A 12 3.90 0.80 17.14
CA ILE A 12 3.85 -0.17 18.25
C ILE A 12 5.02 0.13 19.20
N PRO A 13 4.78 0.33 20.51
CA PRO A 13 5.83 0.73 21.44
C PRO A 13 6.94 -0.33 21.57
N GLN A 14 8.04 -0.13 20.88
CA GLN A 14 9.29 -0.84 21.05
C GLN A 14 10.45 0.11 20.78
N ALA A 15 11.55 -0.06 21.48
CA ALA A 15 12.70 0.84 21.34
C ALA A 15 13.30 0.79 19.93
N GLY A 16 13.52 1.97 19.33
CA GLY A 16 14.21 2.13 18.05
C GLY A 16 13.36 1.94 16.79
N GLN A 17 12.05 1.79 16.90
CA GLN A 17 11.17 1.73 15.72
C GLN A 17 10.82 3.13 15.23
N THR A 18 11.09 3.36 13.96
CA THR A 18 10.68 4.55 13.21
C THR A 18 10.06 4.13 11.88
N ALA A 19 9.25 4.98 11.29
CA ALA A 19 8.69 4.75 9.95
C ALA A 19 9.81 4.44 8.94
N ASN A 20 9.59 3.47 8.05
CA ASN A 20 10.55 3.00 7.06
C ASN A 20 11.85 2.39 7.64
N SER A 21 11.82 1.94 8.89
CA SER A 21 12.97 1.25 9.50
C SER A 21 12.85 -0.28 9.41
N LEU A 22 14.00 -0.97 9.37
CA LEU A 22 14.01 -2.44 9.35
C LEU A 22 13.28 -3.05 10.56
N PRO A 23 13.44 -2.55 11.81
CA PRO A 23 12.69 -3.08 12.94
C PRO A 23 11.17 -2.94 12.81
N ALA A 24 10.70 -1.82 12.23
CA ALA A 24 9.26 -1.61 12.00
C ALA A 24 8.69 -2.59 10.96
N PHE A 25 9.42 -2.86 9.89
CA PHE A 25 9.04 -3.86 8.90
C PHE A 25 9.07 -5.28 9.48
N GLU A 26 10.14 -5.61 10.20
CA GLU A 26 10.28 -6.90 10.85
C GLU A 26 9.12 -7.19 11.81
N GLN A 27 8.70 -6.18 12.58
CA GLN A 27 7.55 -6.29 13.47
C GLN A 27 6.25 -6.53 12.71
N ALA A 28 5.98 -5.79 11.62
CA ALA A 28 4.80 -5.98 10.80
C ALA A 28 4.74 -7.40 10.20
N LEU A 29 5.87 -7.86 9.65
CA LEU A 29 5.97 -9.19 9.06
C LEU A 29 5.78 -10.33 10.07
N ARG A 30 6.25 -10.18 11.32
CA ARG A 30 6.02 -11.15 12.41
C ARG A 30 4.54 -11.30 12.76
N HIS A 31 3.76 -10.24 12.60
CA HIS A 31 2.29 -10.28 12.77
C HIS A 31 1.58 -10.82 11.52
N GLY A 32 2.27 -11.07 10.42
CA GLY A 32 1.68 -11.49 9.16
C GLY A 32 1.01 -10.36 8.39
N TRP A 33 1.22 -9.09 8.79
CA TRP A 33 0.71 -7.93 8.06
C TRP A 33 1.55 -7.66 6.82
N GLY A 34 0.90 -7.15 5.77
CA GLY A 34 1.59 -6.52 4.65
C GLY A 34 2.36 -5.28 5.11
N ILE A 35 3.25 -4.81 4.26
CA ILE A 35 4.03 -3.60 4.51
C ILE A 35 3.91 -2.64 3.33
N GLU A 36 3.73 -1.37 3.62
CA GLU A 36 3.94 -0.30 2.64
C GLU A 36 5.37 0.23 2.81
N VAL A 37 6.05 0.49 1.70
CA VAL A 37 7.48 0.79 1.65
C VAL A 37 7.73 1.91 0.64
N ASP A 38 8.22 3.07 1.10
CA ASP A 38 8.68 4.12 0.21
C ASP A 38 10.01 3.75 -0.44
N ILE A 39 10.11 3.74 -1.78
CA ILE A 39 11.37 3.41 -2.47
C ILE A 39 11.87 4.53 -3.37
N ARG A 40 13.20 4.71 -3.36
CA ARG A 40 13.98 5.61 -4.20
C ARG A 40 15.25 4.92 -4.67
N ASP A 41 15.96 5.55 -5.57
CA ASP A 41 17.32 5.18 -5.92
C ASP A 41 18.35 6.07 -5.20
N TYR A 42 19.51 5.50 -4.96
CA TYR A 42 20.70 6.22 -4.52
C TYR A 42 21.94 5.46 -4.96
N ASN A 43 22.83 6.12 -5.71
CA ASN A 43 24.08 5.53 -6.23
C ASN A 43 23.86 4.19 -6.97
N GLY A 44 22.79 4.06 -7.76
CA GLY A 44 22.49 2.85 -8.55
C GLY A 44 21.86 1.71 -7.75
N GLU A 45 21.46 1.93 -6.50
CA GLU A 45 20.77 0.95 -5.66
C GLU A 45 19.40 1.46 -5.22
N LEU A 46 18.45 0.55 -5.00
CA LEU A 46 17.17 0.89 -4.37
C LEU A 46 17.32 1.03 -2.86
N ARG A 47 16.78 2.12 -2.35
CA ARG A 47 16.76 2.48 -0.94
C ARG A 47 15.33 2.71 -0.45
N VAL A 48 15.11 2.38 0.82
CA VAL A 48 13.85 2.70 1.52
C VAL A 48 13.96 4.12 2.07
N SER A 49 13.20 5.05 1.50
CA SER A 49 13.18 6.45 1.94
C SER A 49 12.00 7.23 1.35
N HIS A 50 11.26 7.94 2.21
CA HIS A 50 10.23 8.88 1.75
C HIS A 50 10.85 10.14 1.10
N ASN A 51 11.86 10.71 1.73
CA ASN A 51 12.61 11.88 1.23
C ASN A 51 13.74 11.43 0.28
N PRO A 52 14.45 12.34 -0.41
CA PRO A 52 15.63 11.97 -1.18
C PRO A 52 16.56 11.05 -0.39
N ALA A 53 16.89 9.90 -0.97
CA ALA A 53 17.70 8.89 -0.30
C ALA A 53 19.17 9.36 -0.13
N ASN A 54 19.84 8.80 0.88
CA ASN A 54 21.25 9.05 1.19
C ASN A 54 21.94 7.76 1.65
N THR A 55 23.18 7.88 2.12
CA THR A 55 23.99 6.74 2.60
C THR A 55 23.36 5.99 3.77
N ASP A 56 22.58 6.68 4.61
CA ASP A 56 21.98 6.12 5.83
C ASP A 56 20.62 5.48 5.56
N SER A 57 20.04 5.71 4.37
CA SER A 57 18.77 5.10 3.95
C SER A 57 18.93 3.58 3.84
N LEU A 58 17.96 2.83 4.36
CA LEU A 58 17.97 1.36 4.37
C LEU A 58 18.03 0.81 2.93
N PRO A 59 19.02 -0.03 2.57
CA PRO A 59 19.02 -0.70 1.27
C PRO A 59 17.83 -1.66 1.13
N LEU A 60 17.12 -1.61 -0.02
CA LEU A 60 15.93 -2.44 -0.23
C LEU A 60 16.25 -3.95 -0.09
N HIS A 61 17.40 -4.40 -0.57
CA HIS A 61 17.78 -5.82 -0.47
C HIS A 61 17.87 -6.33 0.98
N ILE A 62 18.19 -5.47 1.95
CA ILE A 62 18.20 -5.83 3.39
C ILE A 62 16.77 -6.12 3.87
N LEU A 63 15.80 -5.27 3.49
CA LEU A 63 14.40 -5.53 3.79
C LEU A 63 13.90 -6.82 3.13
N LEU A 64 14.23 -7.05 1.85
CA LEU A 64 13.79 -8.25 1.14
C LEU A 64 14.41 -9.54 1.73
N ASN A 65 15.67 -9.48 2.20
CA ASN A 65 16.28 -10.58 2.93
C ASN A 65 15.54 -10.86 4.26
N CYS A 66 15.16 -9.81 4.99
CA CYS A 66 14.34 -9.95 6.20
C CYS A 66 12.98 -10.61 5.89
N TYR A 67 12.30 -10.15 4.84
CA TYR A 67 11.03 -10.73 4.38
C TYR A 67 11.14 -12.24 4.10
N ILE A 68 12.18 -12.65 3.38
CA ILE A 68 12.44 -14.07 3.06
C ILE A 68 12.77 -14.86 4.33
N SER A 69 13.63 -14.32 5.21
CA SER A 69 14.06 -15.01 6.44
C SER A 69 12.90 -15.32 7.38
N GLN A 70 11.84 -14.54 7.32
CA GLN A 70 10.60 -14.76 8.07
C GLN A 70 9.60 -15.69 7.35
N ASN A 71 9.93 -16.21 6.17
CA ASN A 71 9.02 -16.98 5.30
C ASN A 71 7.70 -16.24 5.04
N SER A 72 7.75 -14.91 4.95
CA SER A 72 6.56 -14.09 4.78
C SER A 72 5.93 -14.30 3.40
N THR A 73 4.60 -14.33 3.38
CA THR A 73 3.80 -14.29 2.16
C THR A 73 2.91 -13.04 2.13
N ALA A 74 3.11 -12.12 3.08
CA ALA A 74 2.36 -10.88 3.17
C ALA A 74 2.61 -9.98 1.97
N CYS A 75 1.66 -9.10 1.64
CA CYS A 75 1.79 -8.20 0.49
C CYS A 75 2.80 -7.09 0.77
N ILE A 76 3.63 -6.75 -0.21
CA ILE A 76 4.49 -5.57 -0.18
C ILE A 76 3.92 -4.52 -1.14
N ALA A 77 3.51 -3.37 -0.61
CA ALA A 77 3.07 -2.21 -1.38
C ALA A 77 4.25 -1.25 -1.55
N PHE A 78 4.83 -1.21 -2.75
CA PHE A 78 5.96 -0.33 -3.06
C PHE A 78 5.47 1.04 -3.52
N ASN A 79 5.66 2.04 -2.67
CA ASN A 79 5.39 3.44 -2.97
C ASN A 79 6.57 4.02 -3.76
N ILE A 80 6.35 4.31 -5.04
CA ILE A 80 7.39 4.77 -5.96
C ILE A 80 7.59 6.27 -5.80
N LYS A 81 8.71 6.68 -5.20
CA LYS A 81 9.04 8.08 -4.92
C LYS A 81 10.00 8.72 -5.94
N ALA A 82 10.39 7.98 -6.96
CA ALA A 82 11.19 8.47 -8.08
C ALA A 82 10.86 7.68 -9.35
N ASP A 83 10.90 8.33 -10.51
CA ASP A 83 10.69 7.65 -11.80
C ASP A 83 11.93 6.84 -12.21
N GLY A 84 11.75 5.84 -13.07
CA GLY A 84 12.85 5.08 -13.68
C GLY A 84 13.38 3.90 -12.85
N LEU A 85 12.65 3.45 -11.83
CA LEU A 85 13.10 2.38 -10.92
C LEU A 85 12.81 0.95 -11.43
N GLN A 86 12.10 0.78 -12.56
CA GLN A 86 11.56 -0.51 -13.03
C GLN A 86 12.60 -1.61 -13.15
N SER A 87 13.74 -1.31 -13.79
CA SER A 87 14.79 -2.31 -14.02
C SER A 87 15.41 -2.79 -12.71
N LEU A 88 15.76 -1.86 -11.81
CA LEU A 88 16.31 -2.18 -10.51
C LEU A 88 15.30 -2.95 -9.65
N LEU A 89 14.02 -2.53 -9.66
CA LEU A 89 12.98 -3.20 -8.90
C LEU A 89 12.72 -4.61 -9.42
N THR A 90 12.61 -4.79 -10.75
CA THR A 90 12.43 -6.10 -11.38
C THR A 90 13.57 -7.05 -11.04
N GLU A 91 14.81 -6.57 -11.05
CA GLU A 91 15.98 -7.35 -10.64
C GLU A 91 15.86 -7.82 -9.19
N GLN A 92 15.52 -6.91 -8.27
CA GLN A 92 15.38 -7.23 -6.86
C GLN A 92 14.23 -8.21 -6.59
N LEU A 93 13.07 -8.01 -7.23
CA LEU A 93 11.91 -8.89 -7.11
C LEU A 93 12.22 -10.31 -7.59
N ASN A 94 12.89 -10.44 -8.74
CA ASN A 94 13.29 -11.74 -9.30
C ASN A 94 14.33 -12.43 -8.43
N LYS A 95 15.37 -11.72 -8.00
CA LYS A 95 16.44 -12.23 -7.16
C LYS A 95 15.93 -12.80 -5.83
N HIS A 96 14.93 -12.13 -5.24
CA HIS A 96 14.36 -12.51 -3.95
C HIS A 96 13.06 -13.30 -4.07
N HIS A 97 12.64 -13.66 -5.30
CA HIS A 97 11.42 -14.42 -5.58
C HIS A 97 10.14 -13.80 -4.99
N ILE A 98 10.07 -12.45 -4.95
CA ILE A 98 8.92 -11.73 -4.41
C ILE A 98 7.76 -11.79 -5.41
N LYS A 99 6.62 -12.37 -5.02
CA LYS A 99 5.44 -12.56 -5.87
C LYS A 99 4.23 -11.74 -5.43
N HIS A 100 4.10 -11.50 -4.12
CA HIS A 100 2.97 -10.78 -3.53
C HIS A 100 3.34 -9.32 -3.29
N TYR A 101 3.22 -8.52 -4.33
CA TYR A 101 3.53 -7.10 -4.30
C TYR A 101 2.69 -6.32 -5.31
N PHE A 102 2.67 -5.02 -5.13
CA PHE A 102 2.29 -4.05 -6.16
C PHE A 102 3.08 -2.76 -6.02
N THR A 103 3.23 -2.02 -7.13
CA THR A 103 3.76 -0.66 -7.18
C THR A 103 2.61 0.34 -7.23
N PHE A 104 2.77 1.51 -6.69
CA PHE A 104 1.77 2.57 -6.76
C PHE A 104 2.41 3.96 -6.62
N ASP A 105 1.63 5.00 -6.82
CA ASP A 105 2.01 6.42 -6.65
C ASP A 105 2.96 6.98 -7.73
N MET A 106 3.06 6.28 -8.86
CA MET A 106 3.89 6.69 -9.99
C MET A 106 3.24 7.81 -10.81
N SER A 107 4.06 8.61 -11.49
CA SER A 107 3.59 9.43 -12.60
C SER A 107 2.97 8.56 -13.71
N ILE A 108 2.07 9.13 -14.53
CA ILE A 108 1.49 8.39 -15.67
C ILE A 108 2.56 7.87 -16.64
N PRO A 109 3.60 8.65 -17.02
CA PRO A 109 4.69 8.12 -17.83
C PRO A 109 5.37 6.91 -17.18
N ASN A 110 5.65 6.97 -15.88
CA ASN A 110 6.30 5.87 -15.16
C ASN A 110 5.37 4.64 -15.03
N THR A 111 4.05 4.84 -14.87
CA THR A 111 3.06 3.75 -14.88
C THR A 111 3.06 2.99 -16.22
N LEU A 112 3.26 3.69 -17.34
CA LEU A 112 3.41 3.05 -18.66
C LEU A 112 4.69 2.19 -18.75
N GLU A 113 5.77 2.60 -18.08
CA GLU A 113 6.98 1.79 -17.99
C GLU A 113 6.77 0.57 -17.08
N ASP A 114 6.07 0.69 -15.95
CA ASP A 114 5.67 -0.44 -15.10
C ASP A 114 4.83 -1.45 -15.88
N GLN A 115 3.87 -0.96 -16.69
CA GLN A 115 3.07 -1.81 -17.59
C GLN A 115 3.94 -2.56 -18.60
N ARG A 116 4.92 -1.88 -19.22
CA ARG A 116 5.86 -2.50 -20.18
C ARG A 116 6.77 -3.52 -19.52
N ALA A 117 7.19 -3.25 -18.30
CA ALA A 117 7.99 -4.16 -17.48
C ALA A 117 7.18 -5.34 -16.91
N ASN A 118 5.88 -5.37 -17.14
CA ASN A 118 4.95 -6.36 -16.60
C ASN A 118 4.97 -6.45 -15.06
N LEU A 119 5.16 -5.33 -14.40
CA LEU A 119 5.05 -5.21 -12.94
C LEU A 119 3.57 -5.22 -12.53
N ASN A 120 3.29 -5.72 -11.33
CA ASN A 120 1.98 -5.57 -10.71
C ASN A 120 1.84 -4.13 -10.22
N PHE A 121 1.04 -3.31 -10.86
CA PHE A 121 0.85 -1.92 -10.47
C PHE A 121 -0.61 -1.62 -10.09
N PHE A 122 -0.80 -0.67 -9.17
CA PHE A 122 -2.09 -0.11 -8.80
C PHE A 122 -2.18 1.31 -9.34
N LEU A 123 -3.38 1.69 -9.78
CA LEU A 123 -3.71 3.09 -10.09
C LEU A 123 -4.26 3.75 -8.83
N ARG A 124 -3.97 5.04 -8.64
CA ARG A 124 -4.58 5.80 -7.54
C ARG A 124 -5.95 6.32 -7.96
N GLN A 125 -6.91 6.19 -7.04
CA GLN A 125 -8.21 6.88 -7.09
C GLN A 125 -8.29 7.83 -5.92
N SER A 126 -8.53 9.10 -6.21
CA SER A 126 -8.66 10.18 -5.21
C SER A 126 -9.60 11.26 -5.74
N GLU A 127 -9.79 12.34 -4.98
CA GLU A 127 -10.49 13.54 -5.46
C GLU A 127 -9.85 14.15 -6.71
N TYR A 128 -8.56 13.93 -6.93
CA TYR A 128 -7.82 14.44 -8.07
C TYR A 128 -7.75 13.45 -9.24
N GLU A 129 -8.04 12.17 -9.01
CA GLU A 129 -7.92 11.08 -9.98
C GLU A 129 -9.19 10.22 -9.96
N GLN A 130 -10.28 10.84 -10.39
CA GLN A 130 -11.58 10.17 -10.50
C GLN A 130 -11.76 9.49 -11.86
N SER A 131 -12.71 8.56 -11.92
CA SER A 131 -13.15 7.93 -13.18
C SER A 131 -12.01 7.20 -13.93
N LEU A 132 -11.25 6.37 -13.21
CA LEU A 132 -10.07 5.64 -13.73
C LEU A 132 -10.37 4.78 -14.99
N GLN A 133 -11.62 4.42 -15.23
CA GLN A 133 -12.03 3.70 -16.45
C GLN A 133 -11.65 4.47 -17.73
N HIS A 134 -11.56 5.80 -17.67
CA HIS A 134 -11.10 6.63 -18.79
C HIS A 134 -9.62 6.43 -19.13
N LEU A 135 -8.81 5.88 -18.22
CA LEU A 135 -7.43 5.50 -18.49
C LEU A 135 -7.30 4.27 -19.41
N GLY A 136 -8.44 3.72 -19.89
CA GLY A 136 -8.51 2.70 -20.92
C GLY A 136 -7.61 1.49 -20.61
N ARG A 137 -6.54 1.32 -21.42
CA ARG A 137 -5.64 0.17 -21.27
C ARG A 137 -4.95 0.10 -19.91
N LEU A 138 -4.57 1.22 -19.29
CA LEU A 138 -3.96 1.22 -17.95
C LEU A 138 -4.91 0.63 -16.91
N TYR A 139 -6.19 1.06 -16.91
CA TYR A 139 -7.18 0.49 -16.02
C TYR A 139 -7.41 -1.01 -16.30
N GLN A 140 -7.47 -1.41 -17.56
CA GLN A 140 -7.66 -2.83 -17.92
C GLN A 140 -6.53 -3.71 -17.37
N THR A 141 -5.28 -3.24 -17.45
CA THR A 141 -4.08 -4.02 -17.12
C THR A 141 -3.59 -3.83 -15.69
N CYS A 142 -4.01 -2.77 -14.98
CA CYS A 142 -3.62 -2.62 -13.58
C CYS A 142 -4.13 -3.79 -12.73
N LYS A 143 -3.34 -4.20 -11.75
CA LYS A 143 -3.72 -5.27 -10.83
C LYS A 143 -4.78 -4.81 -9.85
N GLY A 144 -4.79 -3.53 -9.48
CA GLY A 144 -5.72 -3.00 -8.50
C GLY A 144 -5.71 -1.49 -8.39
N LEU A 145 -6.35 -1.00 -7.33
CA LEU A 145 -6.50 0.42 -7.04
C LEU A 145 -6.00 0.73 -5.63
N TRP A 146 -5.28 1.84 -5.52
CA TRP A 146 -4.93 2.54 -4.30
C TRP A 146 -5.95 3.65 -4.11
N ILE A 147 -6.95 3.42 -3.24
CA ILE A 147 -8.05 4.36 -2.99
C ILE A 147 -7.66 5.27 -1.84
N ASP A 148 -7.41 6.52 -2.16
CA ASP A 148 -6.87 7.54 -1.26
C ASP A 148 -7.79 8.77 -1.21
N GLN A 149 -7.59 9.62 -0.19
CA GLN A 149 -8.28 10.89 -0.04
C GLN A 149 -7.41 11.86 0.75
N PHE A 150 -7.01 12.97 0.13
CA PHE A 150 -6.10 13.96 0.73
C PHE A 150 -6.82 15.02 1.56
N GLU A 151 -8.09 15.31 1.27
CA GLU A 151 -8.88 16.35 1.94
C GLU A 151 -10.17 15.77 2.52
N ALA A 152 -10.66 16.39 3.61
CA ALA A 152 -11.93 16.01 4.22
C ALA A 152 -13.12 16.42 3.34
N ASP A 153 -13.60 15.52 2.50
CA ASP A 153 -14.85 15.68 1.72
C ASP A 153 -15.68 14.39 1.77
N GLU A 154 -16.83 14.44 2.43
CA GLU A 154 -17.72 13.28 2.55
C GLU A 154 -18.26 12.76 1.23
N ARG A 155 -18.36 13.61 0.20
CA ARG A 155 -18.81 13.18 -1.14
C ARG A 155 -17.76 12.35 -1.83
N VAL A 156 -16.48 12.74 -1.68
CA VAL A 156 -15.33 11.97 -2.18
C VAL A 156 -15.25 10.62 -1.46
N LEU A 157 -15.38 10.64 -0.13
CA LEU A 157 -15.40 9.42 0.67
C LEU A 157 -16.51 8.47 0.24
N ALA A 158 -17.74 9.00 0.09
CA ALA A 158 -18.89 8.22 -0.37
C ALA A 158 -18.64 7.63 -1.77
N TYR A 159 -18.11 8.44 -2.70
CA TYR A 159 -17.74 7.96 -4.04
C TYR A 159 -16.70 6.84 -3.96
N ASN A 160 -15.63 7.03 -3.20
CA ASN A 160 -14.56 6.05 -3.04
C ASN A 160 -15.11 4.72 -2.48
N LEU A 161 -15.91 4.76 -1.43
CA LEU A 161 -16.50 3.57 -0.83
C LEU A 161 -17.49 2.87 -1.80
N CYS A 162 -18.39 3.63 -2.43
CA CYS A 162 -19.38 3.08 -3.35
C CYS A 162 -18.77 2.49 -4.64
N SER A 163 -17.57 2.91 -5.03
CA SER A 163 -16.89 2.39 -6.22
C SER A 163 -16.24 1.02 -6.02
N ILE A 164 -15.96 0.62 -4.77
CA ILE A 164 -15.25 -0.64 -4.44
C ILE A 164 -15.89 -1.87 -5.08
N PRO A 165 -17.23 -2.12 -4.95
CA PRO A 165 -17.85 -3.30 -5.55
C PRO A 165 -17.63 -3.36 -7.06
N THR A 166 -17.83 -2.24 -7.77
CA THR A 166 -17.65 -2.16 -9.23
C THR A 166 -16.21 -2.53 -9.65
N HIS A 167 -15.20 -2.06 -8.90
CA HIS A 167 -13.83 -2.40 -9.20
C HIS A 167 -13.50 -3.86 -8.89
N VAL A 168 -14.04 -4.41 -7.79
CA VAL A 168 -13.90 -5.83 -7.46
C VAL A 168 -14.55 -6.73 -8.52
N GLU A 169 -15.76 -6.38 -9.00
CA GLU A 169 -16.44 -7.06 -10.12
C GLU A 169 -15.61 -7.01 -11.42
N ALA A 170 -14.87 -5.93 -11.63
CA ALA A 170 -13.90 -5.81 -12.73
C ALA A 170 -12.58 -6.58 -12.50
N GLY A 171 -12.50 -7.40 -11.44
CA GLY A 171 -11.34 -8.22 -11.10
C GLY A 171 -10.16 -7.45 -10.49
N LYS A 172 -10.40 -6.25 -9.96
CA LYS A 172 -9.36 -5.43 -9.34
C LYS A 172 -9.19 -5.74 -7.86
N HIS A 173 -7.94 -5.73 -7.41
CA HIS A 173 -7.62 -5.66 -6.00
C HIS A 173 -7.83 -4.24 -5.48
N ILE A 174 -8.20 -4.08 -4.22
CA ILE A 174 -8.43 -2.78 -3.61
C ILE A 174 -7.49 -2.60 -2.42
N CYS A 175 -6.74 -1.51 -2.39
CA CYS A 175 -6.07 -1.05 -1.19
C CYS A 175 -6.67 0.28 -0.76
N PHE A 176 -7.45 0.26 0.31
CA PHE A 176 -8.03 1.46 0.88
C PHE A 176 -7.01 2.11 1.82
N VAL A 177 -6.80 3.42 1.65
CA VAL A 177 -5.93 4.21 2.52
C VAL A 177 -6.74 4.67 3.71
N SER A 178 -6.32 4.28 4.89
CA SER A 178 -7.01 4.68 6.12
C SER A 178 -6.85 6.19 6.36
N PRO A 179 -7.92 6.90 6.71
CA PRO A 179 -7.90 8.37 6.78
C PRO A 179 -6.84 8.98 7.70
N GLU A 180 -6.43 8.27 8.74
CA GLU A 180 -5.41 8.77 9.66
C GLU A 180 -4.01 8.92 9.05
N LEU A 181 -3.76 8.38 7.86
CA LEU A 181 -2.54 8.66 7.11
C LEU A 181 -2.46 10.15 6.73
N HIS A 182 -3.60 10.83 6.67
CA HIS A 182 -3.73 12.27 6.44
C HIS A 182 -4.14 13.03 7.71
N ALA A 183 -3.76 14.32 7.78
CA ALA A 183 -3.99 15.14 8.96
C ALA A 183 -5.49 15.26 9.33
N TRP A 184 -6.38 15.27 8.34
CA TRP A 184 -7.82 15.40 8.54
C TRP A 184 -8.42 14.16 9.22
N GLY A 185 -7.95 12.97 8.88
CA GLY A 185 -8.47 11.72 9.42
C GLY A 185 -7.94 11.38 10.83
N ARG A 186 -6.83 12.02 11.25
CA ARG A 186 -6.30 11.92 12.62
C ARG A 186 -7.13 12.73 13.62
N LYS A 187 -7.77 13.79 13.15
CA LYS A 187 -8.59 14.64 13.99
C LYS A 187 -9.75 13.82 14.54
N ASP A 188 -9.90 13.87 15.87
CA ASP A 188 -10.98 13.21 16.63
C ASP A 188 -11.10 11.69 16.35
N ASN A 189 -10.03 11.06 15.87
CA ASN A 189 -10.00 9.64 15.45
C ASN A 189 -11.06 9.31 14.38
N TYR A 190 -11.26 10.20 13.44
CA TYR A 190 -12.31 10.09 12.41
C TYR A 190 -12.23 8.79 11.60
N TYR A 191 -11.05 8.18 11.46
CA TYR A 191 -10.88 6.87 10.81
C TYR A 191 -11.76 5.78 11.45
N LEU A 192 -12.05 5.86 12.75
CA LEU A 192 -12.95 4.92 13.45
C LEU A 192 -14.41 5.01 12.97
N GLU A 193 -14.83 6.12 12.37
CA GLU A 193 -16.15 6.26 11.75
C GLU A 193 -16.19 5.63 10.35
N ILE A 194 -15.02 5.48 9.71
CA ILE A 194 -14.90 4.95 8.35
C ILE A 194 -14.71 3.44 8.34
N TRP A 195 -13.95 2.89 9.29
CA TRP A 195 -13.69 1.45 9.35
C TRP A 195 -14.97 0.59 9.39
N PRO A 196 -16.07 0.94 10.12
CA PRO A 196 -17.33 0.19 10.06
C PRO A 196 -17.94 0.17 8.66
N LYS A 197 -17.88 1.29 7.93
CA LYS A 197 -18.40 1.38 6.55
C LYS A 197 -17.60 0.46 5.61
N LEU A 198 -16.26 0.49 5.74
CA LEU A 198 -15.37 -0.35 4.96
C LEU A 198 -15.53 -1.84 5.31
N LYS A 199 -15.74 -2.15 6.61
CA LYS A 199 -15.99 -3.53 7.06
C LYS A 199 -17.27 -4.07 6.44
N HIS A 200 -18.35 -3.30 6.42
CA HIS A 200 -19.62 -3.70 5.80
C HIS A 200 -19.43 -4.04 4.32
N ILE A 201 -18.73 -3.18 3.56
CA ILE A 201 -18.42 -3.45 2.15
C ILE A 201 -17.59 -4.72 1.98
N ALA A 202 -16.60 -4.93 2.83
CA ALA A 202 -15.75 -6.12 2.76
C ALA A 202 -16.49 -7.41 3.14
N ASP A 203 -17.43 -7.33 4.08
CA ASP A 203 -18.28 -8.46 4.49
C ASP A 203 -19.28 -8.85 3.36
N ASP A 204 -19.73 -7.87 2.57
CA ASP A 204 -20.59 -8.07 1.39
C ASP A 204 -19.82 -8.63 0.17
N LEU A 205 -18.48 -8.60 0.20
CA LEU A 205 -17.60 -9.05 -0.89
C LEU A 205 -16.66 -10.17 -0.41
N PRO A 206 -17.18 -11.34 0.03
CA PRO A 206 -16.37 -12.39 0.60
C PRO A 206 -15.34 -12.92 -0.41
N GLY A 207 -14.08 -13.00 0.03
CA GLY A 207 -12.98 -13.46 -0.83
C GLY A 207 -12.39 -12.39 -1.76
N ALA A 208 -12.97 -11.19 -1.82
CA ALA A 208 -12.39 -10.08 -2.57
C ALA A 208 -11.01 -9.68 -1.99
N PRO A 209 -10.02 -9.37 -2.84
CA PRO A 209 -8.69 -8.98 -2.40
C PRO A 209 -8.70 -7.51 -1.95
N ILE A 210 -9.20 -7.26 -0.74
CA ILE A 210 -9.30 -5.94 -0.12
C ILE A 210 -8.25 -5.80 0.98
N TYR A 211 -7.45 -4.74 0.89
CA TYR A 211 -6.41 -4.34 1.83
C TYR A 211 -6.80 -3.01 2.50
N LEU A 212 -6.36 -2.82 3.73
CA LEU A 212 -6.36 -1.55 4.44
C LEU A 212 -4.92 -1.15 4.75
N CYS A 213 -4.45 -0.05 4.19
CA CYS A 213 -3.17 0.56 4.56
C CYS A 213 -3.40 1.55 5.71
N THR A 214 -2.73 1.34 6.86
CA THR A 214 -2.99 2.09 8.10
C THR A 214 -1.73 2.29 8.94
N ASP A 215 -1.69 3.40 9.70
CA ASP A 215 -0.72 3.64 10.77
C ASP A 215 -1.01 2.80 12.03
N TYR A 216 -2.22 2.22 12.16
CA TYR A 216 -2.68 1.47 13.33
C TYR A 216 -2.98 -0.01 13.00
N PRO A 217 -1.96 -0.79 12.51
CA PRO A 217 -2.20 -2.14 12.01
C PRO A 217 -2.76 -3.10 13.07
N LYS A 218 -2.36 -2.93 14.34
CA LYS A 218 -2.84 -3.78 15.44
C LYS A 218 -4.32 -3.51 15.76
N GLU A 219 -4.70 -2.24 15.88
CA GLU A 219 -6.07 -1.83 16.11
C GLU A 219 -6.98 -2.23 14.95
N ALA A 220 -6.48 -2.08 13.71
CA ALA A 220 -7.19 -2.52 12.52
C ALA A 220 -7.40 -4.04 12.51
N GLU A 221 -6.37 -4.82 12.83
CA GLU A 221 -6.47 -6.27 12.93
C GLU A 221 -7.55 -6.67 13.95
N ASP A 222 -7.52 -6.09 15.14
CA ASP A 222 -8.50 -6.37 16.20
C ASP A 222 -9.92 -6.00 15.75
N PHE A 223 -10.09 -4.85 15.09
CA PHE A 223 -11.39 -4.37 14.61
C PHE A 223 -11.97 -5.25 13.49
N PHE A 224 -11.18 -5.55 12.45
CA PHE A 224 -11.67 -6.28 11.28
C PHE A 224 -11.81 -7.79 11.51
N ASN A 225 -11.06 -8.36 12.46
CA ASN A 225 -11.14 -9.78 12.83
C ASN A 225 -12.11 -10.07 14.00
N ALA A 226 -12.64 -9.01 14.66
CA ALA A 226 -13.68 -9.20 15.67
C ALA A 226 -14.88 -9.92 15.04
N LYS A 227 -15.22 -11.10 15.57
CA LYS A 227 -16.45 -11.81 15.22
C LYS A 227 -17.62 -11.03 15.81
N ASN A 228 -18.56 -10.62 14.97
CA ASN A 228 -19.86 -10.11 15.38
C ASN A 228 -20.63 -11.18 16.14
#